data_8acd560b5b6b3c4c3fd6d27ce5264f0f
#
_entry.id   8acd560b5b6b3c4c3fd6d27ce5264f0f
#
_cell.length_a   1.000
_cell.length_b   1.000
_cell.length_c   1.000
_cell.angle_alpha   90.00
_cell.angle_beta   90.00
_cell.angle_gamma   90.00
#
_symmetry.space_group_name_H-M   'P 1'
#
loop_
_entity.id
_entity.type
_entity.pdbx_description
1 polymer ?
#
loop_
_entity_poly.entity_id
_entity_poly.type
_entity_poly.pdbx_seq_one_letter_code
_entity_poly.pdbx_strand_id
1 'polypeptide(L)'
;MKHEPTINEKLYLYTPCSNGWVSMVRNPYTVDSVSGNTCIVREARLIFNGVRYYDTLADDIVDDPNGRKIKLRWSEKKQRWQETPAGSYPRVAVFGSWDYQPYLD
;
A
#
# COMPACT_ATOMS: atom_id res chain seq x y z
N MET A 1 -18.90 0.82 0.65
CA MET A 1 -19.04 -0.47 -0.06
C MET A 1 -17.72 -1.20 -0.06
N LYS A 2 -17.74 -2.48 0.25
CA LYS A 2 -16.51 -3.28 0.33
C LYS A 2 -15.96 -3.54 -1.07
N HIS A 3 -14.70 -3.17 -1.30
CA HIS A 3 -13.98 -3.58 -2.50
C HIS A 3 -13.61 -5.06 -2.40
N GLU A 4 -13.82 -5.82 -3.47
CA GLU A 4 -13.40 -7.22 -3.56
C GLU A 4 -12.07 -7.30 -4.32
N PRO A 5 -10.93 -7.52 -3.61
CA PRO A 5 -9.64 -7.57 -4.28
C PRO A 5 -9.56 -8.74 -5.27
N THR A 6 -8.83 -8.54 -6.36
CA THR A 6 -8.53 -9.59 -7.33
C THR A 6 -7.04 -9.82 -7.44
N ILE A 7 -6.63 -11.05 -7.74
CA ILE A 7 -5.22 -11.41 -7.88
C ILE A 7 -4.57 -10.54 -8.96
N ASN A 8 -3.38 -10.02 -8.66
CA ASN A 8 -2.60 -9.11 -9.51
C ASN A 8 -3.15 -7.70 -9.63
N GLU A 9 -4.19 -7.36 -8.87
CA GLU A 9 -4.69 -5.99 -8.84
C GLU A 9 -3.66 -5.06 -8.21
N LYS A 10 -3.53 -3.85 -8.78
CA LYS A 10 -2.66 -2.81 -8.25
C LYS A 10 -3.32 -2.07 -7.11
N LEU A 11 -2.52 -1.69 -6.12
CA LEU A 11 -2.97 -0.87 -5.01
C LEU A 11 -1.78 -0.09 -4.45
N TYR A 12 -2.06 0.87 -3.59
CA TYR A 12 -1.03 1.42 -2.74
C TYR A 12 -1.50 1.40 -1.29
N LEU A 13 -0.53 1.35 -0.37
CA LEU A 13 -0.78 1.51 1.05
C LEU A 13 -0.32 2.88 1.48
N TYR A 14 -1.11 3.54 2.31
CA TYR A 14 -0.73 4.81 2.92
C TYR A 14 -0.89 4.73 4.44
N THR A 15 -0.10 5.55 5.14
CA THR A 15 -0.19 5.65 6.60
C THR A 15 -0.97 6.91 6.94
N PRO A 16 -2.20 6.78 7.48
CA PRO A 16 -2.95 7.97 7.90
C PRO A 16 -2.31 8.61 9.13
N CYS A 17 -2.24 9.94 9.15
CA CYS A 17 -1.77 10.68 10.30
C CYS A 17 -2.96 11.23 11.09
N SER A 18 -2.88 11.12 12.42
CA SER A 18 -3.98 11.47 13.30
C SER A 18 -4.08 12.94 13.65
N ASN A 19 -3.05 13.75 13.36
CA ASN A 19 -2.95 15.12 13.86
C ASN A 19 -3.07 16.21 12.81
N GLY A 20 -3.50 15.86 11.59
CA GLY A 20 -3.67 16.83 10.52
C GLY A 20 -2.38 17.34 9.87
N TRP A 21 -1.24 17.05 10.42
CA TRP A 21 0.06 17.28 9.79
C TRP A 21 0.38 16.05 8.96
N VAL A 22 0.34 16.23 7.68
CA VAL A 22 0.28 15.09 6.80
C VAL A 22 1.65 14.68 6.36
N SER A 23 2.12 13.59 6.92
CA SER A 23 3.11 12.79 6.26
C SER A 23 2.39 11.52 5.80
N MET A 24 1.91 11.50 4.59
CA MET A 24 1.26 10.32 4.02
C MET A 24 2.24 9.62 3.11
N VAL A 25 3.04 8.75 3.69
CA VAL A 25 3.90 7.85 2.90
C VAL A 25 2.99 6.87 2.17
N ARG A 26 3.20 6.75 0.86
CA ARG A 26 2.44 5.83 0.00
C ARG A 26 3.41 4.90 -0.69
N ASN A 27 3.07 3.62 -0.68
CA ASN A 27 3.91 2.59 -1.31
C ASN A 27 3.06 1.69 -2.20
N PRO A 28 3.54 1.35 -3.41
CA PRO A 28 2.80 0.50 -4.33
C PRO A 28 2.91 -0.97 -3.96
N TYR A 29 1.80 -1.68 -4.12
CA TYR A 29 1.69 -3.12 -3.86
C TYR A 29 0.84 -3.76 -4.95
N THR A 30 0.91 -5.09 -5.02
CA THR A 30 0.10 -5.92 -5.91
C THR A 30 -0.57 -7.01 -5.08
N VAL A 31 -1.83 -7.33 -5.38
CA VAL A 31 -2.53 -8.41 -4.68
C VAL A 31 -1.92 -9.75 -5.06
N ASP A 32 -1.44 -10.50 -4.06
CA ASP A 32 -0.81 -11.79 -4.22
C ASP A 32 -1.81 -12.94 -4.08
N SER A 33 -2.68 -12.88 -3.07
CA SER A 33 -3.71 -13.88 -2.82
C SER A 33 -4.89 -13.27 -2.08
N VAL A 34 -6.06 -13.90 -2.18
CA VAL A 34 -7.29 -13.43 -1.53
C VAL A 34 -7.93 -14.59 -0.79
N SER A 35 -8.40 -14.35 0.41
CA SER A 35 -9.09 -15.35 1.22
C SER A 35 -10.17 -14.69 2.08
N GLY A 36 -11.40 -14.61 1.56
CA GLY A 36 -12.53 -14.02 2.30
C GLY A 36 -12.28 -12.55 2.64
N ASN A 37 -12.23 -12.26 3.93
CA ASN A 37 -12.02 -10.90 4.45
C ASN A 37 -10.54 -10.55 4.65
N THR A 38 -9.63 -11.37 4.14
CA THR A 38 -8.18 -11.12 4.19
C THR A 38 -7.58 -11.24 2.80
N CYS A 39 -6.46 -10.56 2.58
CA CYS A 39 -5.66 -10.76 1.39
C CYS A 39 -4.19 -10.53 1.72
N ILE A 40 -3.33 -11.12 0.90
CA ILE A 40 -1.88 -10.90 0.98
C ILE A 40 -1.51 -10.00 -0.20
N VAL A 41 -0.74 -8.97 0.06
CA VAL A 41 -0.21 -8.09 -0.98
C VAL A 41 1.30 -8.13 -0.94
N ARG A 42 1.93 -7.96 -2.11
CA ARG A 42 3.39 -7.95 -2.25
C ARG A 42 3.86 -6.56 -2.68
N GLU A 43 4.95 -6.12 -2.09
CA GLU A 43 5.51 -4.81 -2.39
C GLU A 43 6.02 -4.77 -3.83
N ALA A 44 5.62 -3.74 -4.58
CA ALA A 44 6.13 -3.51 -5.93
C ALA A 44 7.53 -2.92 -5.87
N ARG A 45 8.29 -3.09 -6.97
CA ARG A 45 9.65 -2.60 -7.05
C ARG A 45 9.69 -1.20 -7.65
N LEU A 46 10.42 -0.31 -6.98
CA LEU A 46 10.64 1.07 -7.43
C LEU A 46 11.92 1.15 -8.24
N ILE A 47 11.88 1.86 -9.37
CA ILE A 47 13.04 2.06 -10.25
C ILE A 47 13.43 3.53 -10.20
N PHE A 48 14.71 3.78 -9.99
CA PHE A 48 15.28 5.12 -9.92
C PHE A 48 16.46 5.18 -10.91
N ASN A 49 16.42 6.14 -11.84
CA ASN A 49 17.43 6.26 -12.89
C ASN A 49 18.48 7.32 -12.62
N GLY A 50 18.35 8.07 -11.54
CA GLY A 50 19.28 9.15 -11.20
C GLY A 50 19.70 9.10 -9.74
N VAL A 51 20.23 10.22 -9.25
CA VAL A 51 20.61 10.36 -7.84
C VAL A 51 19.36 10.31 -6.99
N ARG A 52 19.39 9.48 -5.94
CA ARG A 52 18.26 9.29 -5.06
C ARG A 52 18.45 10.02 -3.74
N TYR A 53 17.54 10.93 -3.47
CA TYR A 53 17.39 11.57 -2.17
C TYR A 53 16.18 10.96 -1.45
N TYR A 54 16.00 11.27 -0.18
CA TYR A 54 14.89 10.68 0.60
C TYR A 54 13.50 11.05 0.08
N ASP A 55 13.38 12.16 -0.63
CA ASP A 55 12.11 12.64 -1.20
C ASP A 55 12.00 12.41 -2.72
N THR A 56 12.94 11.67 -3.31
CA THR A 56 12.93 11.42 -4.75
C THR A 56 11.79 10.48 -5.13
N LEU A 57 10.97 10.89 -6.11
CA LEU A 57 9.93 10.03 -6.67
C LEU A 57 10.56 8.96 -7.55
N ALA A 58 9.94 7.79 -7.60
CA ALA A 58 10.38 6.72 -8.49
C ALA A 58 10.13 7.09 -9.94
N ASP A 59 11.07 6.71 -10.82
CA ASP A 59 10.90 6.89 -12.27
C ASP A 59 9.93 5.87 -12.85
N ASP A 60 9.86 4.68 -12.26
CA ASP A 60 8.95 3.63 -12.70
C ASP A 60 8.61 2.72 -11.52
N ILE A 61 7.50 2.01 -11.64
CA ILE A 61 7.03 1.05 -10.65
C ILE A 61 6.70 -0.24 -11.39
N VAL A 62 7.27 -1.36 -10.95
CA VAL A 62 7.03 -2.66 -11.57
C VAL A 62 6.63 -3.68 -10.52
N ASP A 63 5.84 -4.68 -10.94
CA ASP A 63 5.50 -5.79 -10.06
C ASP A 63 6.77 -6.56 -9.67
N ASP A 64 6.83 -6.98 -8.41
CA ASP A 64 7.93 -7.79 -7.89
C ASP A 64 7.36 -9.06 -7.25
N PRO A 65 7.41 -10.21 -7.95
CA PRO A 65 6.90 -11.47 -7.41
C PRO A 65 7.56 -11.89 -6.09
N ASN A 66 8.77 -11.38 -5.83
CA ASN A 66 9.52 -11.66 -4.60
C ASN A 66 9.45 -10.49 -3.61
N GLY A 67 8.58 -9.53 -3.85
CA GLY A 67 8.40 -8.38 -2.97
C GLY A 67 7.93 -8.80 -1.58
N ARG A 68 8.23 -7.96 -0.60
CA ARG A 68 7.82 -8.18 0.79
C ARG A 68 6.30 -8.29 0.86
N LYS A 69 5.81 -9.30 1.57
CA LYS A 69 4.37 -9.56 1.69
C LYS A 69 3.82 -8.99 2.97
N ILE A 70 2.61 -8.44 2.87
CA ILE A 70 1.86 -7.86 3.97
C ILE A 70 0.45 -8.40 3.90
N LYS A 71 -0.11 -8.74 5.07
CA LYS A 71 -1.49 -9.19 5.17
C LYS A 71 -2.41 -8.02 5.43
N LEU A 72 -3.51 -7.95 4.67
CA LEU A 72 -4.57 -6.97 4.86
C LEU A 72 -5.84 -7.67 5.30
N ARG A 73 -6.66 -6.95 6.04
CA ARG A 73 -7.98 -7.41 6.47
C ARG A 73 -9.01 -6.31 6.24
N TRP A 74 -10.21 -6.71 5.82
CA TRP A 74 -11.35 -5.80 5.75
C TRP A 74 -11.79 -5.41 7.15
N SER A 75 -11.89 -4.11 7.41
CA SER A 75 -12.42 -3.57 8.65
C SER A 75 -13.86 -3.12 8.44
N GLU A 76 -14.80 -3.87 8.98
CA GLU A 76 -16.24 -3.51 8.90
C GLU A 76 -16.52 -2.20 9.62
N LYS A 77 -15.88 -2.01 10.76
CA LYS A 77 -16.05 -0.80 11.56
C LYS A 77 -15.59 0.46 10.83
N LYS A 78 -14.45 0.38 10.12
CA LYS A 78 -13.86 1.54 9.43
C LYS A 78 -14.14 1.56 7.95
N GLN A 79 -14.79 0.52 7.41
CA GLN A 79 -15.16 0.39 6.00
C GLN A 79 -13.94 0.56 5.07
N ARG A 80 -12.87 -0.19 5.38
CA ARG A 80 -11.62 -0.13 4.61
C ARG A 80 -10.80 -1.40 4.77
N TRP A 81 -9.95 -1.67 3.79
CA TRP A 81 -8.91 -2.68 3.89
C TRP A 81 -7.69 -2.07 4.58
N GLN A 82 -7.16 -2.74 5.58
CA GLN A 82 -6.01 -2.23 6.33
C GLN A 82 -5.10 -3.37 6.74
N GLU A 83 -3.84 -3.03 7.07
CA GLU A 83 -2.89 -4.06 7.48
C GLU A 83 -3.31 -4.70 8.81
N THR A 84 -2.97 -5.99 8.93
CA THR A 84 -3.29 -6.77 10.13
C THR A 84 -2.05 -7.57 10.55
N PRO A 85 -1.75 -7.69 11.85
CA PRO A 85 -2.48 -7.07 12.97
C PRO A 85 -2.35 -5.55 12.93
N ALA A 86 -3.43 -4.86 13.31
CA ALA A 86 -3.44 -3.41 13.32
C ALA A 86 -2.63 -2.89 14.50
N GLY A 87 -1.66 -2.02 14.22
CA GLY A 87 -0.98 -1.24 15.25
C GLY A 87 -1.75 0.04 15.55
N SER A 88 -1.07 1.02 16.13
CA SER A 88 -1.68 2.33 16.42
C SER A 88 -2.09 3.06 15.14
N TYR A 89 -1.32 2.89 14.06
CA TYR A 89 -1.56 3.52 12.77
C TYR A 89 -1.42 2.48 11.66
N PRO A 90 -2.43 1.61 11.48
CA PRO A 90 -2.36 0.58 10.44
C PRO A 90 -2.39 1.24 9.06
N ARG A 91 -1.59 0.70 8.14
CA ARG A 91 -1.60 1.18 6.75
C ARG A 91 -2.92 0.79 6.09
N VAL A 92 -3.43 1.68 5.25
CA VAL A 92 -4.73 1.56 4.59
C VAL A 92 -4.52 1.38 3.10
N ALA A 93 -5.32 0.52 2.49
CA ALA A 93 -5.21 0.21 1.07
C ALA A 93 -6.13 1.08 0.21
N VAL A 94 -5.61 1.52 -0.93
CA VAL A 94 -6.38 2.13 -2.02
C VAL A 94 -6.14 1.29 -3.26
N PHE A 95 -7.19 0.65 -3.78
CA PHE A 95 -7.09 -0.26 -4.92
C PHE A 95 -7.27 0.46 -6.24
N GLY A 96 -6.69 -0.12 -7.29
CA GLY A 96 -6.90 0.31 -8.66
C GLY A 96 -5.69 0.97 -9.31
N SER A 97 -4.75 1.49 -8.55
CA SER A 97 -3.57 2.13 -9.10
C SER A 97 -2.39 2.03 -8.16
N TRP A 98 -1.19 2.18 -8.73
CA TRP A 98 0.02 2.35 -7.93
C TRP A 98 0.24 3.83 -7.65
N ASP A 99 0.79 4.12 -6.46
CA ASP A 99 1.28 5.44 -6.10
C ASP A 99 2.50 5.29 -5.20
N TYR A 100 3.40 6.25 -5.27
CA TYR A 100 4.59 6.27 -4.44
C TYR A 100 4.87 7.69 -3.96
N GLN A 101 4.81 7.86 -2.63
CA GLN A 101 5.16 9.10 -1.97
C GLN A 101 6.10 8.76 -0.81
N PRO A 102 7.41 8.95 -0.98
CA PRO A 102 8.36 8.53 0.06
C PRO A 102 8.31 9.42 1.29
N TYR A 103 7.98 10.70 1.11
CA TYR A 103 7.92 11.66 2.20
C TYR A 103 7.06 12.86 1.79
N LEU A 104 6.17 13.28 2.70
CA LEU A 104 5.35 14.46 2.52
C LEU A 104 5.42 15.34 3.78
N ASP A 105 5.81 16.57 3.60
CA ASP A 105 5.73 17.56 4.65
C ASP A 105 4.35 18.15 4.77
#